data_8dc652c5d8343e20a78443efe804f738
#
_entry.id   8dc652c5d8343e20a78443efe804f738
#
_cell.length_a   1.000
_cell.length_b   1.000
_cell.length_c   1.000
_cell.angle_alpha   90.00
_cell.angle_beta   90.00
_cell.angle_gamma   90.00
#
_symmetry.space_group_name_H-M   'P 1'
#
loop_
_entity.id
_entity.type
_entity.pdbx_description
1 polymer ?
#
loop_
_entity_poly.entity_id
_entity_poly.type
_entity_poly.pdbx_seq_one_letter_code
_entity_poly.pdbx_strand_id
1 'polypeptide(L)'
;MPKYTLHYFAGNGRAIIARAILTYVKADWTNDLINKDDWPKIKKSGLCEFEQVPVLEVDDRKYCESMAINLYLAETFNLLGKDV
;
A
#
# COMPACT_ATOMS: atom_id res chain seq x y z
N MET A 1 -0.70 -13.65 -11.59
CA MET A 1 -0.52 -12.22 -11.23
C MET A 1 -1.02 -12.00 -9.81
N PRO A 2 -0.20 -11.42 -8.96
CA PRO A 2 -0.65 -11.11 -7.60
C PRO A 2 -1.73 -10.04 -7.61
N LYS A 3 -2.58 -10.10 -6.62
CA LYS A 3 -3.56 -9.05 -6.39
C LYS A 3 -3.08 -8.16 -5.27
N TYR A 4 -3.18 -6.86 -5.48
CA TYR A 4 -2.72 -5.87 -4.52
C TYR A 4 -3.92 -5.10 -3.97
N THR A 5 -3.93 -4.89 -2.66
CA THR A 5 -4.91 -4.01 -2.04
C THR A 5 -4.14 -3.00 -1.20
N LEU A 6 -4.33 -1.73 -1.49
CA LEU A 6 -3.68 -0.66 -0.73
C LEU A 6 -4.70 0.01 0.17
N HIS A 7 -4.47 -0.06 1.46
CA HIS A 7 -5.36 0.51 2.47
C HIS A 7 -4.82 1.84 2.95
N TYR A 8 -5.55 2.90 2.73
CA TYR A 8 -5.19 4.22 3.22
C TYR A 8 -6.40 5.13 3.20
N PHE A 9 -6.29 6.28 3.85
CA PHE A 9 -7.35 7.30 3.81
C PHE A 9 -7.49 7.88 2.41
N ALA A 10 -8.60 8.57 2.15
CA ALA A 10 -8.75 9.37 0.94
C ALA A 10 -7.67 10.44 0.96
N GLY A 11 -7.17 10.80 -0.23
CA GLY A 11 -6.05 11.72 -0.35
C GLY A 11 -4.75 10.99 -0.60
N ASN A 12 -3.69 11.73 -0.86
CA ASN A 12 -2.43 11.13 -1.30
C ASN A 12 -1.49 10.79 -0.14
N GLY A 13 -1.19 11.74 0.70
CA GLY A 13 -0.37 11.51 1.88
C GLY A 13 0.77 10.53 1.66
N ARG A 14 0.89 9.56 2.57
CA ARG A 14 1.95 8.55 2.51
C ARG A 14 1.71 7.47 1.46
N ALA A 15 0.54 7.42 0.86
CA ALA A 15 0.18 6.40 -0.13
C ALA A 15 0.43 6.85 -1.57
N ILE A 16 0.88 8.09 -1.79
CA ILE A 16 0.97 8.65 -3.14
C ILE A 16 1.90 7.85 -4.05
N ILE A 17 3.06 7.47 -3.55
CA ILE A 17 4.05 6.75 -4.35
C ILE A 17 3.54 5.35 -4.69
N ALA A 18 2.99 4.64 -3.72
CA ALA A 18 2.46 3.31 -3.95
C ALA A 18 1.32 3.33 -4.97
N ARG A 19 0.40 4.30 -4.85
CA ARG A 19 -0.69 4.45 -5.82
C ARG A 19 -0.16 4.75 -7.21
N ALA A 20 0.84 5.62 -7.30
CA ALA A 20 1.44 5.96 -8.59
C ALA A 20 2.08 4.75 -9.25
N ILE A 21 2.82 3.95 -8.49
CA ILE A 21 3.46 2.75 -9.03
C ILE A 21 2.42 1.75 -9.51
N LEU A 22 1.45 1.43 -8.67
CA LEU A 22 0.41 0.43 -9.03
C LEU A 22 -0.37 0.84 -10.26
N THR A 23 -0.64 2.13 -10.40
CA THR A 23 -1.33 2.67 -11.58
C THR A 23 -0.42 2.63 -12.81
N TYR A 24 0.83 3.05 -12.63
CA TYR A 24 1.78 3.13 -13.74
C TYR A 24 2.04 1.76 -14.38
N VAL A 25 2.20 0.73 -13.54
CA VAL A 25 2.48 -0.63 -14.05
C VAL A 25 1.20 -1.39 -14.39
N LYS A 26 0.04 -0.77 -14.22
CA LYS A 26 -1.26 -1.37 -14.51
C LYS A 26 -1.48 -2.67 -13.75
N ALA A 27 -1.11 -2.67 -12.49
CA ALA A 27 -1.27 -3.83 -11.63
C ALA A 27 -2.76 -4.12 -11.39
N ASP A 28 -3.05 -5.36 -11.03
CA ASP A 28 -4.39 -5.75 -10.56
C ASP A 28 -4.50 -5.34 -9.09
N TRP A 29 -5.05 -4.15 -8.83
CA TRP A 29 -5.07 -3.62 -7.47
C TRP A 29 -6.37 -2.95 -7.12
N THR A 30 -6.65 -2.94 -5.84
CA THR A 30 -7.82 -2.28 -5.26
C THR A 30 -7.32 -1.16 -4.35
N ASN A 31 -7.93 0.01 -4.50
CA ASN A 31 -7.64 1.16 -3.66
C ASN A 31 -8.69 1.21 -2.57
N ASP A 32 -8.36 0.66 -1.39
CA ASP A 32 -9.30 0.64 -0.27
C ASP A 32 -9.19 1.95 0.50
N LEU A 33 -10.13 2.84 0.26
CA LEU A 33 -10.19 4.15 0.91
C LEU A 33 -10.85 4.01 2.28
N ILE A 34 -10.06 4.18 3.31
CA ILE A 34 -10.54 4.08 4.69
C ILE A 34 -11.25 5.38 5.07
N ASN A 35 -12.47 5.26 5.57
CA ASN A 35 -13.21 6.38 6.12
C ASN A 35 -12.68 6.67 7.52
N LYS A 36 -12.41 7.92 7.82
CA LYS A 36 -11.90 8.31 9.14
C LYS A 36 -12.81 7.91 10.28
N ASP A 37 -14.12 7.87 10.03
CA ASP A 37 -15.08 7.46 11.06
C ASP A 37 -14.94 5.98 11.40
N ASP A 38 -14.45 5.16 10.48
CA ASP A 38 -14.25 3.73 10.68
C ASP A 38 -12.84 3.41 11.19
N TRP A 39 -11.95 4.37 11.18
CA TRP A 39 -10.55 4.16 11.53
C TRP A 39 -10.33 3.54 12.92
N PRO A 40 -11.04 3.96 13.98
CA PRO A 40 -10.82 3.35 15.29
C PRO A 40 -11.04 1.84 15.31
N LYS A 41 -12.03 1.34 14.56
CA LYS A 41 -12.27 -0.11 14.43
C LYS A 41 -11.19 -0.77 13.60
N ILE A 42 -10.82 -0.16 12.48
CA ILE A 42 -9.84 -0.71 11.56
C ILE A 42 -8.48 -0.78 12.23
N LYS A 43 -8.12 0.25 12.98
CA LYS A 43 -6.88 0.33 13.70
C LYS A 43 -6.67 -0.87 14.64
N LYS A 44 -7.76 -1.32 15.26
CA LYS A 44 -7.72 -2.44 16.19
C LYS A 44 -8.03 -3.78 15.56
N SER A 45 -8.27 -3.82 14.26
CA SER A 45 -8.71 -5.03 13.57
C SER A 45 -7.59 -6.02 13.27
N GLY A 46 -6.33 -5.62 13.45
CA GLY A 46 -5.19 -6.45 13.06
C GLY A 46 -4.77 -6.25 11.61
N LEU A 47 -5.33 -5.25 10.92
CA LEU A 47 -4.92 -4.94 9.55
C LEU A 47 -3.42 -4.66 9.47
N CYS A 48 -2.91 -3.90 10.44
CA CYS A 48 -1.48 -3.65 10.57
C CYS A 48 -1.09 -3.85 12.03
N GLU A 49 -0.05 -4.64 12.27
CA GLU A 49 0.37 -4.90 13.64
C GLU A 49 0.83 -3.63 14.37
N PHE A 50 1.22 -2.61 13.63
CA PHE A 50 1.64 -1.32 14.20
C PHE A 50 0.47 -0.35 14.32
N GLU A 51 -0.74 -0.78 13.99
CA GLU A 51 -1.95 0.05 14.05
C GLU A 51 -1.80 1.34 13.25
N GLN A 52 -1.25 1.23 12.05
CA GLN A 52 -1.01 2.37 11.16
C GLN A 52 -1.35 2.01 9.72
N VAL A 53 -1.58 3.01 8.89
CA VAL A 53 -1.68 2.88 7.44
C VAL A 53 -0.67 3.82 6.81
N PRO A 54 -0.20 3.60 5.59
CA PRO A 54 -0.74 2.63 4.61
C PRO A 54 -0.37 1.19 4.91
N VAL A 55 -1.20 0.28 4.41
CA VAL A 55 -0.92 -1.16 4.42
C VAL A 55 -1.12 -1.66 3.00
N LEU A 56 -0.15 -2.40 2.49
CA LEU A 56 -0.27 -3.07 1.20
C LEU A 56 -0.45 -4.56 1.44
N GLU A 57 -1.58 -5.10 0.95
CA GLU A 57 -1.77 -6.54 0.92
C GLU A 57 -1.40 -7.06 -0.46
N VAL A 58 -0.57 -8.10 -0.50
CA VAL A 58 -0.19 -8.80 -1.72
C VAL A 58 -0.59 -10.25 -1.51
N ASP A 59 -1.71 -10.63 -2.10
CA ASP A 59 -2.36 -11.92 -1.85
C ASP A 59 -2.60 -12.13 -0.36
N ASP A 60 -1.82 -12.97 0.32
CA ASP A 60 -1.98 -13.23 1.75
C ASP A 60 -0.93 -12.54 2.64
N ARG A 61 -0.08 -11.69 2.04
CA ARG A 61 0.97 -10.99 2.77
C ARG A 61 0.59 -9.54 2.99
N LYS A 62 1.08 -8.97 4.07
CA LYS A 62 0.84 -7.57 4.41
C LYS A 62 2.16 -6.84 4.60
N TYR A 63 2.27 -5.68 4.01
CA TYR A 63 3.41 -4.80 4.17
C TYR A 63 2.94 -3.51 4.81
N CYS A 64 3.57 -3.12 5.90
CA CYS A 64 3.26 -1.89 6.61
C CYS A 64 4.41 -0.92 6.43
N GLU A 65 4.18 0.35 6.70
CA GLU A 65 5.15 1.43 6.52
C GLU A 65 5.35 1.82 5.07
N SER A 66 5.18 3.12 4.80
CA SER A 66 5.19 3.62 3.43
C SER A 66 6.52 3.38 2.72
N MET A 67 7.65 3.53 3.42
CA MET A 67 8.94 3.31 2.77
C MET A 67 9.15 1.86 2.38
N ALA A 68 8.77 0.93 3.26
CA ALA A 68 8.87 -0.49 2.95
C ALA A 68 7.97 -0.87 1.78
N ILE A 69 6.75 -0.32 1.75
CA ILE A 69 5.80 -0.56 0.65
C ILE A 69 6.37 -0.03 -0.66
N ASN A 70 6.87 1.19 -0.66
CA ASN A 70 7.40 1.82 -1.86
C ASN A 70 8.59 1.05 -2.41
N LEU A 71 9.50 0.64 -1.52
CA LEU A 71 10.68 -0.11 -1.92
C LEU A 71 10.30 -1.48 -2.47
N TYR A 72 9.38 -2.17 -1.80
CA TYR A 72 8.90 -3.47 -2.27
C TYR A 72 8.33 -3.37 -3.68
N LEU A 73 7.48 -2.37 -3.92
CA LEU A 73 6.86 -2.18 -5.22
C LEU A 73 7.89 -1.79 -6.28
N ALA A 74 8.81 -0.91 -5.93
CA ALA A 74 9.85 -0.48 -6.86
C ALA A 74 10.75 -1.65 -7.27
N GLU A 75 11.12 -2.51 -6.33
CA GLU A 75 11.89 -3.71 -6.64
C GLU A 75 11.09 -4.70 -7.48
N THR A 76 9.85 -4.95 -7.09
CA THR A 76 8.98 -5.91 -7.77
C THR A 76 8.79 -5.56 -9.23
N PHE A 77 8.62 -4.27 -9.54
CA PHE A 77 8.37 -3.80 -10.89
C PHE A 77 9.61 -3.20 -11.56
N ASN A 78 10.77 -3.40 -10.95
CA ASN A 78 12.05 -2.99 -11.53
C ASN A 78 12.13 -1.49 -11.80
N LEU A 79 11.74 -0.69 -10.83
CA LEU A 79 11.69 0.76 -10.97
C LEU A 79 12.81 1.48 -10.21
N LEU A 80 13.78 0.75 -9.67
CA LEU A 80 14.86 1.36 -8.88
C LEU A 80 15.93 2.03 -9.74
N GLY A 81 15.90 1.80 -11.05
CA GLY A 81 16.93 2.34 -11.91
C GLY A 81 18.24 1.54 -11.85
N LYS A 82 19.04 1.66 -12.88
CA LYS A 82 20.29 0.89 -12.99
C LYS A 82 21.51 1.62 -12.47
N ASP A 83 21.42 2.91 -12.35
CA ASP A 83 22.55 3.75 -12.00
C ASP A 83 22.54 4.23 -10.56
N VAL A 84 21.81 3.53 -9.76
CA VAL A 84 21.76 3.86 -8.32
C VAL A 84 22.75 3.03 -7.54
#